data_757a81e0d887d4585cd39384c119d44d
#
_entry.id   757a81e0d887d4585cd39384c119d44d
#
_cell.length_a   1.000
_cell.length_b   1.000
_cell.length_c   1.000
_cell.angle_alpha   90.00
_cell.angle_beta   90.00
_cell.angle_gamma   90.00
#
_symmetry.space_group_name_H-M   'P 1'
#
loop_
_entity.id
_entity.type
_entity.pdbx_description
1 polymer ?
#
loop_
_entity_poly.entity_id
_entity_poly.type
_entity_poly.pdbx_seq_one_letter_code
_entity_poly.pdbx_strand_id
1 'polypeptide(L)'
;MMEIVLPNTQFQGPGNRLATRPASLDAVTVGFLDGWGSREADGRITMYPLMRELRQLLSARAGIADFVWHKKRNIAQRAPKAQLQELAERCAVVINGEAA
;
A
#
# COMPACT_ATOMS: atom_id res chain seq x y z
N MET A 1 -25.49 -12.22 28.90
CA MET A 1 -25.15 -13.07 27.73
C MET A 1 -24.06 -12.41 26.92
N MET A 2 -23.04 -13.15 26.64
CA MET A 2 -21.95 -12.62 25.83
C MET A 2 -22.30 -12.69 24.33
N GLU A 3 -22.20 -11.56 23.67
CA GLU A 3 -22.45 -11.48 22.24
C GLU A 3 -21.17 -11.76 21.50
N ILE A 4 -21.23 -12.72 20.59
CA ILE A 4 -20.07 -13.09 19.78
C ILE A 4 -20.23 -12.47 18.38
N VAL A 5 -19.26 -11.67 17.99
CA VAL A 5 -19.21 -11.11 16.65
C VAL A 5 -18.46 -12.08 15.74
N LEU A 6 -19.13 -12.54 14.69
CA LEU A 6 -18.53 -13.47 13.74
C LEU A 6 -17.52 -12.74 12.86
N PRO A 7 -16.44 -13.41 12.43
CA PRO A 7 -15.44 -12.78 11.56
C PRO A 7 -15.98 -12.28 10.23
N ASN A 8 -17.07 -12.85 9.75
CA ASN A 8 -17.69 -12.44 8.50
C ASN A 8 -18.72 -11.31 8.68
N THR A 9 -18.91 -10.80 9.89
CA THR A 9 -19.78 -9.67 10.11
C THR A 9 -19.14 -8.42 9.53
N GLN A 10 -19.89 -7.72 8.69
CA GLN A 10 -19.39 -6.50 8.06
C GLN A 10 -19.78 -5.30 8.91
N PHE A 11 -18.79 -4.48 9.22
CA PHE A 11 -19.00 -3.20 9.86
C PHE A 11 -18.78 -2.13 8.80
N GLN A 12 -19.85 -1.47 8.40
CA GLN A 12 -19.77 -0.40 7.42
C GLN A 12 -20.10 0.93 8.08
N GLY A 13 -19.18 1.87 8.01
CA GLY A 13 -19.47 3.24 8.33
C GLY A 13 -20.36 3.85 7.24
N PRO A 14 -21.21 4.84 7.58
CA PRO A 14 -22.04 5.50 6.59
C PRO A 14 -21.20 6.12 5.46
N GLY A 15 -21.56 5.80 4.23
CA GLY A 15 -20.91 6.36 3.05
C GLY A 15 -19.55 5.78 2.67
N ASN A 16 -19.04 4.82 3.44
CA ASN A 16 -17.75 4.19 3.13
C ASN A 16 -17.94 2.95 2.28
N ARG A 17 -17.18 2.86 1.19
CA ARG A 17 -17.17 1.70 0.31
C ARG A 17 -15.73 1.31 0.03
N LEU A 18 -15.52 0.02 -0.22
CA LEU A 18 -14.24 -0.44 -0.75
C LEU A 18 -14.07 0.07 -2.17
N ALA A 19 -12.83 0.44 -2.51
CA ALA A 19 -12.51 0.81 -3.87
C ALA A 19 -12.74 -0.37 -4.81
N THR A 20 -13.19 -0.06 -6.02
CA THR A 20 -13.37 -1.08 -7.05
C THR A 20 -12.00 -1.65 -7.42
N ARG A 21 -11.89 -2.97 -7.42
CA ARG A 21 -10.67 -3.62 -7.83
C ARG A 21 -10.56 -3.64 -9.35
N PRO A 22 -9.35 -3.41 -9.89
CA PRO A 22 -9.16 -3.54 -11.33
C PRO A 22 -9.34 -5.00 -11.76
N ALA A 23 -9.82 -5.21 -12.99
CA ALA A 23 -10.01 -6.55 -13.54
C ALA A 23 -8.68 -7.28 -13.79
N SER A 24 -7.62 -6.53 -14.08
CA SER A 24 -6.27 -7.05 -14.22
C SER A 24 -5.27 -6.00 -13.78
N LEU A 25 -4.00 -6.40 -13.65
CA LEU A 25 -2.92 -5.47 -13.33
C LEU A 25 -2.23 -4.92 -14.57
N ASP A 26 -2.68 -5.29 -15.77
CA ASP A 26 -2.09 -4.76 -16.98
C ASP A 26 -2.44 -3.29 -17.18
N ALA A 27 -1.46 -2.50 -17.54
CA ALA A 27 -1.59 -1.07 -17.81
C ALA A 27 -2.06 -0.24 -16.61
N VAL A 28 -1.93 -0.76 -15.39
CA VAL A 28 -2.25 0.01 -14.19
C VAL A 28 -0.99 0.64 -13.58
N THR A 29 -1.19 1.67 -12.78
CA THR A 29 -0.15 2.23 -11.93
C THR A 29 -0.27 1.62 -10.54
N VAL A 30 0.82 1.08 -10.03
CA VAL A 30 0.89 0.49 -8.70
C VAL A 30 1.65 1.44 -7.77
N GLY A 31 1.07 1.75 -6.64
CA GLY A 31 1.70 2.58 -5.63
C GLY A 31 2.30 1.75 -4.51
N PHE A 32 3.38 2.25 -3.95
CA PHE A 32 3.97 1.73 -2.72
C PHE A 32 3.98 2.83 -1.67
N LEU A 33 3.45 2.52 -0.50
CA LEU A 33 3.58 3.37 0.67
C LEU A 33 4.52 2.68 1.64
N ASP A 34 5.76 3.16 1.69
CA ASP A 34 6.83 2.56 2.47
C ASP A 34 6.86 3.22 3.86
N GLY A 35 6.36 2.51 4.84
CA GLY A 35 6.25 3.04 6.19
C GLY A 35 7.37 2.64 7.12
N TRP A 36 8.06 1.54 6.84
CA TRP A 36 9.08 1.03 7.75
C TRP A 36 9.92 -0.02 7.06
N GLY A 37 11.00 -0.42 7.71
CA GLY A 37 11.79 -1.51 7.20
C GLY A 37 13.18 -1.60 7.82
N SER A 38 14.03 -2.31 7.15
CA SER A 38 15.42 -2.47 7.58
C SER A 38 16.21 -1.19 7.34
N ARG A 39 17.27 -1.06 8.12
CA ARG A 39 18.20 0.05 7.96
C ARG A 39 19.13 -0.24 6.79
N GLU A 40 19.16 0.70 5.85
CA GLU A 40 20.08 0.64 4.72
C GLU A 40 21.49 1.05 5.12
N ALA A 41 22.45 0.78 4.24
CA ALA A 41 23.85 1.13 4.49
C ALA A 41 24.07 2.62 4.71
N ASP A 42 23.25 3.46 4.11
CA ASP A 42 23.32 4.92 4.27
C ASP A 42 22.53 5.43 5.48
N GLY A 43 22.02 4.52 6.31
CA GLY A 43 21.29 4.86 7.52
C GLY A 43 19.77 5.05 7.34
N ARG A 44 19.26 5.02 6.12
CA ARG A 44 17.80 5.11 5.91
C ARG A 44 17.12 3.84 6.39
N ILE A 45 15.90 4.01 6.90
CA ILE A 45 15.06 2.89 7.31
C ILE A 45 13.93 2.77 6.29
N THR A 46 13.85 1.61 5.64
CA THR A 46 12.89 1.40 4.55
C THR A 46 12.36 -0.04 4.55
N MET A 47 11.22 -0.26 3.95
CA MET A 47 10.76 -1.60 3.57
C MET A 47 11.39 -2.04 2.24
N TYR A 48 12.47 -1.43 1.91
CA TYR A 48 13.08 -1.49 0.60
C TYR A 48 13.30 -2.90 0.06
N PRO A 49 13.89 -3.85 0.80
CA PRO A 49 14.13 -5.17 0.21
C PRO A 49 12.85 -5.89 -0.21
N LEU A 50 11.84 -5.87 0.65
CA LEU A 50 10.56 -6.53 0.36
C LEU A 50 9.82 -5.85 -0.79
N MET A 51 9.70 -4.53 -0.73
CA MET A 51 8.97 -3.77 -1.76
C MET A 51 9.67 -3.83 -3.10
N ARG A 52 10.99 -3.83 -3.09
CA ARG A 52 11.78 -3.99 -4.31
C ARG A 52 11.53 -5.34 -4.98
N GLU A 53 11.50 -6.41 -4.20
CA GLU A 53 11.18 -7.74 -4.71
C GLU A 53 9.75 -7.81 -5.26
N LEU A 54 8.79 -7.22 -4.54
CA LEU A 54 7.41 -7.15 -5.03
C LEU A 54 7.32 -6.41 -6.35
N ARG A 55 8.02 -5.30 -6.48
CA ARG A 55 8.06 -4.55 -7.73
C ARG A 55 8.59 -5.40 -8.88
N GLN A 56 9.66 -6.12 -8.65
CA GLN A 56 10.25 -7.00 -9.67
C GLN A 56 9.29 -8.13 -10.04
N LEU A 57 8.68 -8.78 -9.05
CA LEU A 57 7.74 -9.86 -9.29
C LEU A 57 6.50 -9.39 -10.05
N LEU A 58 5.95 -8.25 -9.68
CA LEU A 58 4.80 -7.66 -10.37
C LEU A 58 5.14 -7.32 -11.81
N SER A 59 6.31 -6.72 -12.03
CA SER A 59 6.77 -6.38 -13.38
C SER A 59 6.96 -7.62 -14.26
N ALA A 60 7.34 -8.74 -13.66
CA ALA A 60 7.52 -9.99 -14.39
C ALA A 60 6.20 -10.69 -14.72
N ARG A 61 5.14 -10.44 -13.94
CA ARG A 61 3.87 -11.16 -14.06
C ARG A 61 2.77 -10.39 -14.74
N ALA A 62 2.90 -9.09 -14.84
CA ALA A 62 1.85 -8.24 -15.41
C ALA A 62 2.47 -7.07 -16.14
N GLY A 63 1.76 -6.51 -17.10
CA GLY A 63 2.19 -5.33 -17.84
C GLY A 63 1.90 -4.05 -17.07
N ILE A 64 2.54 -3.87 -15.91
CA ILE A 64 2.38 -2.67 -15.09
C ILE A 64 2.83 -1.44 -15.86
N ALA A 65 2.02 -0.40 -15.90
CA ALA A 65 2.35 0.82 -16.63
C ALA A 65 3.39 1.67 -15.90
N ASP A 66 3.26 1.79 -14.58
CA ASP A 66 4.14 2.63 -13.78
C ASP A 66 4.06 2.26 -12.31
N PHE A 67 5.07 2.68 -11.55
CA PHE A 67 5.10 2.54 -10.11
C PHE A 67 5.30 3.92 -9.47
N VAL A 68 4.55 4.17 -8.40
CA VAL A 68 4.71 5.37 -7.57
C VAL A 68 5.13 4.92 -6.18
N TRP A 69 6.23 5.45 -5.68
CA TRP A 69 6.78 5.04 -4.39
C TRP A 69 6.86 6.25 -3.48
N HIS A 70 6.12 6.20 -2.37
CA HIS A 70 6.20 7.19 -1.33
C HIS A 70 6.72 6.58 -0.05
N LYS A 71 7.66 7.26 0.59
CA LYS A 71 8.21 6.83 1.86
C LYS A 71 7.70 7.76 2.97
N LYS A 72 7.15 7.16 4.01
CA LYS A 72 6.79 7.91 5.22
C LYS A 72 8.05 8.33 5.97
N ARG A 73 7.93 9.40 6.73
CA ARG A 73 9.04 9.91 7.54
C ARG A 73 9.46 8.90 8.60
N ASN A 74 8.49 8.26 9.26
CA ASN A 74 8.72 7.19 10.22
C ASN A 74 7.44 6.36 10.40
N ILE A 75 7.56 5.24 11.11
CA ILE A 75 6.44 4.31 11.32
C ILE A 75 5.38 4.85 12.29
N ALA A 76 5.74 5.78 13.15
CA ALA A 76 4.85 6.29 14.20
C ALA A 76 3.90 7.37 13.69
N GLN A 77 4.14 7.92 12.52
CA GLN A 77 3.33 8.99 11.95
C GLN A 77 2.56 8.50 10.74
N ARG A 78 1.37 9.06 10.57
CA ARG A 78 0.58 8.82 9.35
C ARG A 78 1.32 9.40 8.15
N ALA A 79 1.07 8.81 6.99
CA ALA A 79 1.53 9.39 5.74
C ALA A 79 0.91 10.79 5.58
N PRO A 80 1.65 11.75 5.05
CA PRO A 80 1.09 13.06 4.74
C PRO A 80 -0.12 12.94 3.82
N LYS A 81 -1.12 13.78 4.05
CA LYS A 81 -2.35 13.76 3.27
C LYS A 81 -2.07 13.90 1.76
N ALA A 82 -1.09 14.74 1.41
CA ALA A 82 -0.71 14.94 0.01
C ALA A 82 -0.21 13.64 -0.64
N GLN A 83 0.56 12.82 0.09
CA GLN A 83 1.01 11.53 -0.43
C GLN A 83 -0.16 10.58 -0.63
N LEU A 84 -1.09 10.52 0.34
CA LEU A 84 -2.27 9.66 0.24
C LEU A 84 -3.15 10.07 -0.92
N GLN A 85 -3.34 11.36 -1.14
CA GLN A 85 -4.11 11.88 -2.26
C GLN A 85 -3.48 11.52 -3.59
N GLU A 86 -2.17 11.70 -3.73
CA GLU A 86 -1.47 11.34 -4.95
C GLU A 86 -1.59 9.85 -5.26
N LEU A 87 -1.41 9.00 -4.26
CA LEU A 87 -1.58 7.56 -4.44
C LEU A 87 -3.00 7.21 -4.86
N ALA A 88 -4.00 7.83 -4.23
CA ALA A 88 -5.40 7.56 -4.55
C ALA A 88 -5.77 8.01 -5.97
N GLU A 89 -5.19 9.10 -6.43
CA GLU A 89 -5.49 9.65 -7.76
C GLU A 89 -4.74 8.94 -8.88
N ARG A 90 -3.49 8.53 -8.63
CA ARG A 90 -2.62 7.99 -9.68
C ARG A 90 -2.60 6.48 -9.74
N CYS A 91 -2.92 5.80 -8.65
CA CYS A 91 -2.71 4.36 -8.55
C CYS A 91 -4.03 3.60 -8.51
N ALA A 92 -4.12 2.52 -9.28
CA ALA A 92 -5.24 1.59 -9.20
C ALA A 92 -5.11 0.65 -8.00
N VAL A 93 -3.88 0.38 -7.57
CA VAL A 93 -3.56 -0.51 -6.46
C VAL A 93 -2.46 0.14 -5.65
N VAL A 94 -2.56 0.07 -4.32
CA VAL A 94 -1.50 0.56 -3.42
C VAL A 94 -1.12 -0.55 -2.47
N ILE A 95 0.17 -0.77 -2.34
CA ILE A 95 0.74 -1.70 -1.36
C ILE A 95 1.31 -0.89 -0.21
N ASN A 96 0.75 -1.09 0.96
CA ASN A 96 1.19 -0.41 2.18
C ASN A 96 2.07 -1.36 2.98
N GLY A 97 3.32 -0.99 3.19
CA GLY A 97 4.26 -1.75 3.99
C GLY A 97 4.59 -1.02 5.28
N GLU A 98 3.99 -1.47 6.36
CA GLU A 98 4.30 -0.97 7.70
C GLU A 98 4.52 -2.16 8.62
N ALA A 99 5.65 -2.14 9.33
CA ALA A 99 5.94 -3.14 10.31
C ALA A 99 6.84 -2.52 11.38
N ALA A 100 6.60 -2.86 12.58
CA ALA A 100 7.42 -2.44 13.71
C ALA A 100 8.43 -3.52 14.07
#